data_47f510ff24cfc212a756490a6dc7ccaf
#
_entry.id   47f510ff24cfc212a756490a6dc7ccaf
#
_cell.length_a   1.000
_cell.length_b   1.000
_cell.length_c   1.000
_cell.angle_alpha   90.00
_cell.angle_beta   90.00
_cell.angle_gamma   90.00
#
_symmetry.space_group_name_H-M   'P 1'
#
loop_
_entity.id
_entity.type
_entity.pdbx_description
1 polymer ?
#
loop_
_entity_poly.entity_id
_entity_poly.type
_entity_poly.pdbx_seq_one_letter_code
_entity_poly.pdbx_strand_id
1 'polypeptide(L)'
;MPGSPARPNFLVIVADDLGFSDLGAFGGEIATPNLDALALEGLRLTDFHVAPTCSPTRSMLLTGTDHHIAGIGSMAEAIAPEQIGQPGYEGYLNERVVALPELLREAGYQTLMAGKWHLGLTPELAPHARGFERSFSLLPGAANHYGFEPPYDESTPGILKSTPALYIEDDQFVEQLPEGFYSSDAFGDRLIQYLKERDQARPFFAYLPFSAPHWPLQAPAEVVAKYRGHYDAGPEALRQERLQRLKQLGLVAEDVQAHPVLALTQEWERLTPQQRAISARTMEVYAAMVERMDWNIGRVVDYLRRQGQLDNTFVIFLSDNGAEGALLEAFPKFGPNLQSFLDQHYDNSLDNIGNANSYVWYGPRWAQAATAPSRLFKAFTTQGGIRVPALLRYPELRRQQGQIDHSFATVMDITPTILDLAGVRHPGSRWRGREVAPLRGKSWLGWLSGETGAPHDEHHVTGWELFGMRAVRKGPWKAVYIPAPLGPESWQLYDLSKDPGEIHDLAKHEPAKLAALIEHWHEYAEETGVVLGRSPFQPD
;
A
#
# COMPACT_ATOMS: atom_id res chain seq x y z
N MET A 1 -38.07 -12.54 20.27
CA MET A 1 -37.42 -12.85 18.99
C MET A 1 -35.92 -12.61 19.21
N PRO A 2 -35.00 -13.52 18.85
CA PRO A 2 -33.61 -13.18 18.83
C PRO A 2 -33.48 -11.99 17.85
N GLY A 3 -32.88 -10.88 18.30
CA GLY A 3 -32.65 -9.72 17.45
C GLY A 3 -31.86 -10.12 16.22
N SER A 4 -32.16 -9.50 15.08
CA SER A 4 -31.29 -9.63 13.90
C SER A 4 -29.85 -9.40 14.34
N PRO A 5 -28.88 -10.20 13.85
CA PRO A 5 -27.49 -10.00 14.21
C PRO A 5 -27.12 -8.53 13.94
N ALA A 6 -26.42 -7.93 14.90
CA ALA A 6 -26.00 -6.52 14.76
C ALA A 6 -25.16 -6.39 13.49
N ARG A 7 -25.44 -5.40 12.65
CA ARG A 7 -24.65 -5.12 11.44
C ARG A 7 -23.19 -4.91 11.83
N PRO A 8 -22.22 -5.54 11.15
CA PRO A 8 -20.82 -5.41 11.51
C PRO A 8 -20.31 -3.98 11.31
N ASN A 9 -19.36 -3.58 12.13
CA ASN A 9 -18.51 -2.43 11.86
C ASN A 9 -17.33 -2.86 10.98
N PHE A 10 -16.70 -1.89 10.33
CA PHE A 10 -15.54 -2.10 9.48
C PHE A 10 -14.40 -1.18 9.86
N LEU A 11 -13.20 -1.72 9.98
CA LEU A 11 -11.95 -0.98 10.16
C LEU A 11 -10.97 -1.46 9.11
N VAL A 12 -10.69 -0.60 8.12
CA VAL A 12 -9.69 -0.84 7.07
C VAL A 12 -8.47 -0.02 7.38
N ILE A 13 -7.33 -0.68 7.60
CA ILE A 13 -6.05 -0.07 7.95
C ILE A 13 -5.07 -0.29 6.80
N VAL A 14 -4.43 0.78 6.34
CA VAL A 14 -3.46 0.71 5.24
C VAL A 14 -2.16 1.34 5.67
N ALA A 15 -1.05 0.62 5.50
CA ALA A 15 0.29 1.16 5.56
C ALA A 15 0.72 1.66 4.16
N ASP A 16 1.60 2.64 4.12
CA ASP A 16 2.12 3.27 2.91
C ASP A 16 3.57 2.83 2.68
N ASP A 17 3.82 2.00 1.66
CA ASP A 17 5.15 1.48 1.31
C ASP A 17 5.74 0.41 2.27
N LEU A 18 4.91 -0.34 2.97
CA LEU A 18 5.38 -1.40 3.87
C LEU A 18 5.69 -2.69 3.08
N GLY A 19 6.88 -3.24 3.30
CA GLY A 19 7.30 -4.47 2.66
C GLY A 19 6.65 -5.74 3.24
N PHE A 20 6.63 -6.82 2.43
CA PHE A 20 6.00 -8.10 2.79
C PHE A 20 6.54 -8.70 4.10
N SER A 21 7.83 -8.52 4.39
CA SER A 21 8.51 -9.13 5.53
C SER A 21 8.82 -8.16 6.68
N ASP A 22 8.19 -6.98 6.74
CA ASP A 22 8.49 -5.99 7.77
C ASP A 22 7.83 -6.27 9.13
N LEU A 23 6.63 -6.85 9.14
CA LEU A 23 5.89 -7.13 10.37
C LEU A 23 6.41 -8.39 11.09
N GLY A 24 6.36 -8.41 12.42
CA GLY A 24 6.72 -9.59 13.22
C GLY A 24 5.95 -10.85 12.79
N ALA A 25 4.64 -10.73 12.59
CA ALA A 25 3.79 -11.83 12.10
C ALA A 25 4.14 -12.29 10.67
N PHE A 26 4.96 -11.52 9.93
CA PHE A 26 5.48 -11.83 8.60
C PHE A 26 7.01 -11.96 8.58
N GLY A 27 7.63 -12.31 9.71
CA GLY A 27 9.05 -12.64 9.81
C GLY A 27 9.98 -11.44 10.03
N GLY A 28 9.45 -10.23 10.19
CA GLY A 28 10.22 -9.02 10.50
C GLY A 28 10.76 -9.02 11.93
N GLU A 29 11.81 -8.25 12.14
CA GLU A 29 12.40 -7.99 13.47
C GLU A 29 11.80 -6.73 14.12
N ILE A 30 11.07 -5.94 13.35
CA ILE A 30 10.44 -4.70 13.82
C ILE A 30 9.34 -5.05 14.83
N ALA A 31 9.29 -4.31 15.93
CA ALA A 31 8.29 -4.53 16.96
C ALA A 31 6.90 -4.08 16.50
N THR A 32 6.02 -5.05 16.19
CA THR A 32 4.64 -4.82 15.75
C THR A 32 3.63 -5.62 16.56
N PRO A 33 3.66 -5.53 17.93
CA PRO A 33 2.88 -6.42 18.79
C PRO A 33 1.37 -6.33 18.58
N ASN A 34 0.85 -5.20 18.15
CA ASN A 34 -0.59 -5.01 17.96
C ASN A 34 -1.08 -5.66 16.66
N LEU A 35 -0.35 -5.48 15.57
CA LEU A 35 -0.62 -6.16 14.29
C LEU A 35 -0.36 -7.67 14.40
N ASP A 36 0.69 -8.08 15.14
CA ASP A 36 0.99 -9.48 15.39
C ASP A 36 -0.15 -10.16 16.18
N ALA A 37 -0.72 -9.48 17.18
CA ALA A 37 -1.88 -9.97 17.92
C ALA A 37 -3.11 -10.14 17.01
N LEU A 38 -3.41 -9.14 16.17
CA LEU A 38 -4.50 -9.23 15.18
C LEU A 38 -4.29 -10.40 14.20
N ALA A 39 -3.05 -10.60 13.74
CA ALA A 39 -2.68 -11.71 12.84
C ALA A 39 -2.85 -13.08 13.50
N LEU A 40 -2.50 -13.20 14.78
CA LEU A 40 -2.64 -14.45 15.55
C LEU A 40 -4.09 -14.75 15.98
N GLU A 41 -4.91 -13.72 16.18
CA GLU A 41 -6.35 -13.83 16.41
C GLU A 41 -7.15 -14.04 15.10
N GLY A 42 -6.54 -13.72 13.95
CA GLY A 42 -7.18 -13.68 12.65
C GLY A 42 -6.54 -14.58 11.60
N LEU A 43 -6.49 -14.11 10.37
CA LEU A 43 -6.00 -14.79 9.19
C LEU A 43 -4.88 -13.98 8.54
N ARG A 44 -3.73 -14.60 8.25
CA ARG A 44 -2.64 -14.02 7.47
C ARG A 44 -2.75 -14.46 6.01
N LEU A 45 -2.75 -13.49 5.09
CA LEU A 45 -2.82 -13.73 3.65
C LEU A 45 -1.43 -13.58 3.05
N THR A 46 -0.87 -14.64 2.48
CA THR A 46 0.51 -14.63 1.96
C THR A 46 0.59 -14.38 0.46
N ASP A 47 -0.55 -14.45 -0.24
CA ASP A 47 -0.65 -14.26 -1.69
C ASP A 47 -1.66 -13.14 -2.02
N PHE A 48 -1.64 -12.06 -1.21
CA PHE A 48 -2.48 -10.89 -1.37
C PHE A 48 -1.79 -9.85 -2.27
N HIS A 49 -2.53 -9.38 -3.29
CA HIS A 49 -1.98 -8.54 -4.35
C HIS A 49 -2.70 -7.18 -4.45
N VAL A 50 -1.91 -6.18 -4.74
CA VAL A 50 -2.32 -4.78 -4.91
C VAL A 50 -1.79 -4.22 -6.25
N ALA A 51 -2.02 -2.94 -6.53
CA ALA A 51 -1.34 -2.25 -7.63
C ALA A 51 0.12 -1.91 -7.23
N PRO A 52 1.00 -1.59 -8.20
CA PRO A 52 2.41 -1.34 -7.91
C PRO A 52 2.70 -0.05 -7.13
N THR A 53 1.71 0.84 -6.98
CA THR A 53 1.86 2.12 -6.25
C THR A 53 0.58 2.51 -5.50
N CYS A 54 0.72 3.53 -4.63
CA CYS A 54 -0.27 3.92 -3.61
C CYS A 54 -1.63 4.35 -4.19
N SER A 55 -1.72 5.42 -4.99
CA SER A 55 -3.04 5.91 -5.46
C SER A 55 -3.79 4.90 -6.33
N PRO A 56 -3.16 4.14 -7.25
CA PRO A 56 -3.80 3.01 -7.93
C PRO A 56 -4.44 2.02 -6.95
N THR A 57 -3.69 1.52 -5.97
CA THR A 57 -4.21 0.59 -4.97
C THR A 57 -5.36 1.17 -4.16
N ARG A 58 -5.24 2.43 -3.70
CA ARG A 58 -6.29 3.11 -2.90
C ARG A 58 -7.58 3.27 -3.69
N SER A 59 -7.48 3.56 -5.00
CA SER A 59 -8.65 3.60 -5.87
C SER A 59 -9.31 2.23 -6.02
N MET A 60 -8.52 1.17 -6.23
CA MET A 60 -9.02 -0.21 -6.34
C MET A 60 -9.67 -0.68 -5.04
N LEU A 61 -9.07 -0.35 -3.88
CA LEU A 61 -9.61 -0.69 -2.57
C LEU A 61 -10.99 -0.07 -2.34
N LEU A 62 -11.13 1.23 -2.64
CA LEU A 62 -12.35 1.97 -2.34
C LEU A 62 -13.47 1.79 -3.38
N THR A 63 -13.17 1.22 -4.54
CA THR A 63 -14.15 1.06 -5.64
C THR A 63 -14.42 -0.39 -6.04
N GLY A 64 -13.53 -1.32 -5.67
CA GLY A 64 -13.64 -2.73 -6.09
C GLY A 64 -13.48 -2.94 -7.59
N THR A 65 -12.88 -1.97 -8.31
CA THR A 65 -12.59 -2.07 -9.75
C THR A 65 -11.15 -1.63 -10.06
N ASP A 66 -10.75 -1.77 -11.31
CA ASP A 66 -9.38 -1.45 -11.76
C ASP A 66 -9.09 0.06 -11.70
N HIS A 67 -7.86 0.41 -11.38
CA HIS A 67 -7.44 1.80 -11.19
C HIS A 67 -7.48 2.63 -12.48
N HIS A 68 -7.28 2.03 -13.68
CA HIS A 68 -7.46 2.72 -14.96
C HIS A 68 -8.91 3.13 -15.18
N ILE A 69 -9.87 2.30 -14.77
CA ILE A 69 -11.29 2.64 -14.81
C ILE A 69 -11.61 3.75 -13.81
N ALA A 70 -10.98 3.73 -12.66
CA ALA A 70 -11.23 4.65 -11.54
C ALA A 70 -10.61 6.06 -11.71
N GLY A 71 -9.85 6.30 -12.79
CA GLY A 71 -9.22 7.60 -13.05
C GLY A 71 -7.77 7.72 -12.59
N ILE A 72 -7.21 6.63 -12.10
CA ILE A 72 -5.85 6.55 -11.54
C ILE A 72 -4.99 5.56 -12.36
N GLY A 73 -5.07 5.63 -13.68
CA GLY A 73 -4.20 4.83 -14.56
C GLY A 73 -2.71 5.10 -14.34
N SER A 74 -2.39 6.27 -13.77
CA SER A 74 -1.09 6.64 -13.21
C SER A 74 -1.30 7.50 -11.96
N MET A 75 -0.27 7.64 -11.11
CA MET A 75 -0.28 8.66 -10.06
C MET A 75 -0.34 10.06 -10.69
N ALA A 76 -1.07 11.00 -10.09
CA ALA A 76 -1.27 12.35 -10.63
C ALA A 76 0.05 13.06 -10.96
N GLU A 77 1.05 12.91 -10.10
CA GLU A 77 2.38 13.49 -10.24
C GLU A 77 3.28 12.77 -11.26
N ALA A 78 2.84 11.61 -11.79
CA ALA A 78 3.63 10.77 -12.69
C ALA A 78 2.94 10.46 -14.03
N ILE A 79 1.85 11.16 -14.35
CA ILE A 79 1.15 11.01 -15.64
C ILE A 79 2.11 11.32 -16.79
N ALA A 80 2.24 10.38 -17.72
CA ALA A 80 3.08 10.54 -18.89
C ALA A 80 2.41 11.46 -19.94
N PRO A 81 3.19 12.14 -20.80
CA PRO A 81 2.63 13.03 -21.83
C PRO A 81 1.56 12.35 -22.72
N GLU A 82 1.74 11.07 -23.04
CA GLU A 82 0.82 10.27 -23.86
C GLU A 82 -0.52 9.99 -23.14
N GLN A 83 -0.53 10.08 -21.80
CA GLN A 83 -1.69 9.79 -20.96
C GLN A 83 -2.49 11.05 -20.60
N ILE A 84 -1.94 12.24 -20.80
CA ILE A 84 -2.60 13.51 -20.46
C ILE A 84 -3.91 13.64 -21.26
N GLY A 85 -5.02 13.82 -20.52
CA GLY A 85 -6.35 13.98 -21.12
C GLY A 85 -7.00 12.69 -21.60
N GLN A 86 -6.36 11.53 -21.41
CA GLN A 86 -6.96 10.25 -21.73
C GLN A 86 -7.93 9.82 -20.61
N PRO A 87 -9.07 9.20 -20.96
CA PRO A 87 -9.98 8.63 -19.96
C PRO A 87 -9.27 7.59 -19.10
N GLY A 88 -9.42 7.69 -17.78
CA GLY A 88 -8.75 6.82 -16.83
C GLY A 88 -7.43 7.35 -16.29
N TYR A 89 -6.99 8.51 -16.77
CA TYR A 89 -5.76 9.20 -16.33
C TYR A 89 -6.07 10.60 -15.81
N GLU A 90 -7.22 10.76 -15.16
CA GLU A 90 -7.65 12.03 -14.56
C GLU A 90 -6.75 12.45 -13.38
N GLY A 91 -6.04 11.51 -12.76
CA GLY A 91 -5.20 11.74 -11.59
C GLY A 91 -5.98 11.90 -10.28
N TYR A 92 -7.28 11.65 -10.31
CA TYR A 92 -8.17 11.63 -9.15
C TYR A 92 -9.27 10.60 -9.34
N LEU A 93 -9.94 10.24 -8.23
CA LEU A 93 -11.04 9.28 -8.26
C LEU A 93 -12.23 9.86 -9.05
N ASN A 94 -12.42 9.37 -10.27
CA ASN A 94 -13.38 9.93 -11.21
C ASN A 94 -14.83 9.56 -10.89
N GLU A 95 -15.77 10.11 -11.67
CA GLU A 95 -17.20 9.86 -11.49
C GLU A 95 -17.70 8.57 -12.15
N ARG A 96 -16.85 7.86 -12.89
CA ARG A 96 -17.20 6.54 -13.46
C ARG A 96 -17.23 5.42 -12.43
N VAL A 97 -16.86 5.71 -11.19
CA VAL A 97 -16.88 4.75 -10.08
C VAL A 97 -17.68 5.27 -8.89
N VAL A 98 -18.22 4.34 -8.11
CA VAL A 98 -18.85 4.64 -6.83
C VAL A 98 -17.91 4.16 -5.72
N ALA A 99 -17.57 5.04 -4.79
CA ALA A 99 -16.71 4.67 -3.69
C ALA A 99 -17.49 3.93 -2.58
N LEU A 100 -16.85 2.98 -1.93
CA LEU A 100 -17.40 2.19 -0.84
C LEU A 100 -18.06 3.06 0.26
N PRO A 101 -17.43 4.17 0.74
CA PRO A 101 -18.06 5.00 1.76
C PRO A 101 -19.34 5.70 1.26
N GLU A 102 -19.48 5.99 -0.04
CA GLU A 102 -20.71 6.53 -0.60
C GLU A 102 -21.89 5.54 -0.42
N LEU A 103 -21.66 4.26 -0.73
CA LEU A 103 -22.66 3.20 -0.61
C LEU A 103 -22.99 2.87 0.85
N LEU A 104 -21.98 2.80 1.70
CA LEU A 104 -22.17 2.52 3.12
C LEU A 104 -22.89 3.66 3.85
N ARG A 105 -22.60 4.92 3.51
CA ARG A 105 -23.29 6.08 4.04
C ARG A 105 -24.79 6.05 3.68
N GLU A 106 -25.15 5.77 2.42
CA GLU A 106 -26.55 5.58 2.01
C GLU A 106 -27.24 4.44 2.77
N ALA A 107 -26.48 3.40 3.10
CA ALA A 107 -26.98 2.28 3.90
C ALA A 107 -27.03 2.55 5.40
N GLY A 108 -26.73 3.79 5.85
CA GLY A 108 -26.85 4.21 7.24
C GLY A 108 -25.60 3.98 8.10
N TYR A 109 -24.45 3.61 7.53
CA TYR A 109 -23.19 3.61 8.26
C TYR A 109 -22.69 5.03 8.50
N GLN A 110 -22.02 5.25 9.63
CA GLN A 110 -21.15 6.40 9.78
C GLN A 110 -19.81 6.11 9.15
N THR A 111 -19.38 6.97 8.25
CA THR A 111 -18.16 6.81 7.45
C THR A 111 -17.09 7.78 7.93
N LEU A 112 -15.99 7.23 8.44
CA LEU A 112 -14.93 7.95 9.13
C LEU A 112 -13.60 7.71 8.44
N MET A 113 -12.76 8.75 8.32
CA MET A 113 -11.41 8.60 7.79
C MET A 113 -10.41 9.45 8.57
N ALA A 114 -9.23 8.90 8.82
CA ALA A 114 -8.07 9.67 9.27
C ALA A 114 -6.81 9.11 8.61
N GLY A 115 -6.14 9.90 7.76
CA GLY A 115 -4.94 9.46 7.07
C GLY A 115 -4.74 10.02 5.66
N LYS A 116 -3.86 9.37 4.89
CA LYS A 116 -3.53 9.73 3.51
C LYS A 116 -4.67 9.39 2.54
N TRP A 117 -5.02 10.35 1.68
CA TRP A 117 -6.02 10.20 0.63
C TRP A 117 -5.42 9.79 -0.71
N HIS A 118 -4.65 10.66 -1.32
CA HIS A 118 -3.95 10.50 -2.62
C HIS A 118 -4.89 10.20 -3.80
N LEU A 119 -6.14 10.67 -3.76
CA LEU A 119 -7.16 10.47 -4.80
C LEU A 119 -7.86 11.77 -5.22
N GLY A 120 -7.19 12.90 -5.02
CA GLY A 120 -7.63 14.26 -5.36
C GLY A 120 -7.12 15.30 -4.37
N LEU A 121 -6.90 16.53 -4.85
CA LEU A 121 -6.21 17.59 -4.09
C LEU A 121 -7.09 18.78 -3.74
N THR A 122 -8.37 18.77 -4.14
CA THR A 122 -9.31 19.87 -3.89
C THR A 122 -10.48 19.40 -3.00
N PRO A 123 -11.20 20.29 -2.34
CA PRO A 123 -12.34 19.91 -1.49
C PRO A 123 -13.40 19.08 -2.24
N GLU A 124 -13.62 19.33 -3.54
CA GLU A 124 -14.58 18.61 -4.38
C GLU A 124 -14.14 17.17 -4.70
N LEU A 125 -12.86 16.87 -4.51
CA LEU A 125 -12.24 15.57 -4.76
C LEU A 125 -11.76 14.90 -3.46
N ALA A 126 -11.94 15.57 -2.32
CA ALA A 126 -11.51 15.11 -1.00
C ALA A 126 -12.43 14.00 -0.45
N PRO A 127 -12.04 13.31 0.63
CA PRO A 127 -12.81 12.21 1.21
C PRO A 127 -14.27 12.55 1.52
N HIS A 128 -14.53 13.76 2.02
CA HIS A 128 -15.89 14.21 2.34
C HIS A 128 -16.81 14.20 1.11
N ALA A 129 -16.31 14.65 -0.04
CA ALA A 129 -17.04 14.62 -1.31
C ALA A 129 -17.27 13.19 -1.83
N ARG A 130 -16.49 12.21 -1.37
CA ARG A 130 -16.56 10.80 -1.75
C ARG A 130 -17.16 9.91 -0.66
N GLY A 131 -18.02 10.50 0.22
CA GLY A 131 -18.92 9.77 1.10
C GLY A 131 -18.45 9.62 2.54
N PHE A 132 -17.31 10.15 2.96
CA PHE A 132 -16.94 10.19 4.37
C PHE A 132 -17.68 11.31 5.10
N GLU A 133 -18.38 11.00 6.21
CA GLU A 133 -19.08 11.98 7.05
C GLU A 133 -18.09 12.83 7.87
N ARG A 134 -17.01 12.20 8.34
CA ARG A 134 -15.92 12.88 9.03
C ARG A 134 -14.59 12.41 8.46
N SER A 135 -13.71 13.34 8.21
CA SER A 135 -12.38 13.04 7.69
C SER A 135 -11.31 14.02 8.13
N PHE A 136 -10.13 13.53 8.47
CA PHE A 136 -8.92 14.32 8.61
C PHE A 136 -7.85 13.70 7.71
N SER A 137 -7.45 14.40 6.64
CA SER A 137 -6.75 13.74 5.57
C SER A 137 -5.58 14.54 5.01
N LEU A 138 -4.45 13.86 4.79
CA LEU A 138 -3.37 14.30 3.93
C LEU A 138 -3.79 14.05 2.48
N LEU A 139 -3.92 15.09 1.65
CA LEU A 139 -4.39 14.96 0.28
C LEU A 139 -3.34 14.45 -0.70
N PRO A 140 -2.05 14.94 -0.71
CA PRO A 140 -1.02 14.47 -1.64
C PRO A 140 -0.46 13.10 -1.29
N GLY A 141 0.42 12.60 -2.19
CA GLY A 141 1.03 11.29 -2.09
C GLY A 141 2.02 11.10 -0.94
N ALA A 142 2.61 12.17 -0.46
CA ALA A 142 3.53 12.20 0.68
C ALA A 142 3.55 13.59 1.31
N ALA A 143 4.08 13.70 2.50
CA ALA A 143 4.44 14.95 3.14
C ALA A 143 5.44 14.69 4.27
N ASN A 144 6.10 15.73 4.75
CA ASN A 144 6.87 15.68 5.97
C ASN A 144 5.97 15.26 7.15
N HIS A 145 6.37 14.23 7.90
CA HIS A 145 5.54 13.64 8.96
C HIS A 145 5.35 14.56 10.17
N TYR A 146 6.21 15.57 10.33
CA TYR A 146 6.08 16.61 11.35
C TYR A 146 5.48 17.91 10.79
N GLY A 147 5.19 17.97 9.48
CA GLY A 147 4.67 19.17 8.83
C GLY A 147 5.73 20.26 8.61
N PHE A 148 7.02 19.92 8.72
CA PHE A 148 8.08 20.88 8.42
C PHE A 148 8.21 21.08 6.92
N GLU A 149 8.22 22.34 6.50
CA GLU A 149 8.47 22.74 5.11
C GLU A 149 9.45 23.92 5.09
N PRO A 150 10.56 23.81 4.35
CA PRO A 150 11.40 24.97 4.09
C PRO A 150 10.67 25.95 3.16
N PRO A 151 11.08 27.22 3.07
CA PRO A 151 10.51 28.13 2.10
C PRO A 151 10.66 27.59 0.67
N TYR A 152 9.53 27.45 -0.03
CA TYR A 152 9.51 27.05 -1.43
C TYR A 152 9.63 28.26 -2.36
N ASP A 153 10.39 28.10 -3.44
CA ASP A 153 10.59 29.08 -4.50
C ASP A 153 10.59 28.40 -5.89
N GLU A 154 11.03 29.13 -6.92
CA GLU A 154 11.10 28.59 -8.28
C GLU A 154 12.11 27.45 -8.42
N SER A 155 13.16 27.43 -7.60
CA SER A 155 14.22 26.40 -7.62
C SER A 155 13.80 25.10 -6.91
N THR A 156 12.72 25.10 -6.15
CA THR A 156 12.24 23.93 -5.41
C THR A 156 11.94 22.76 -6.36
N PRO A 157 12.50 21.58 -6.14
CA PRO A 157 12.26 20.39 -6.97
C PRO A 157 10.77 20.03 -7.10
N GLY A 158 10.37 19.56 -8.29
CA GLY A 158 8.97 19.24 -8.58
C GLY A 158 8.36 18.23 -7.61
N ILE A 159 9.15 17.25 -7.15
CA ILE A 159 8.68 16.25 -6.17
C ILE A 159 8.27 16.91 -4.85
N LEU A 160 9.03 17.88 -4.34
CA LEU A 160 8.71 18.58 -3.10
C LEU A 160 7.48 19.50 -3.28
N LYS A 161 7.34 20.13 -4.47
CA LYS A 161 6.13 20.91 -4.81
C LYS A 161 4.87 20.04 -4.90
N SER A 162 5.00 18.77 -5.27
CA SER A 162 3.88 17.83 -5.37
C SER A 162 3.53 17.14 -4.04
N THR A 163 4.35 17.30 -3.00
CA THR A 163 4.18 16.65 -1.70
C THR A 163 4.16 17.64 -0.52
N PRO A 164 3.36 18.73 -0.61
CA PRO A 164 3.20 19.65 0.52
C PRO A 164 2.41 18.99 1.66
N ALA A 165 2.56 19.52 2.87
CA ALA A 165 1.76 19.13 4.03
C ALA A 165 0.32 19.67 3.93
N LEU A 166 -0.37 19.34 2.83
CA LEU A 166 -1.72 19.79 2.52
C LEU A 166 -2.75 18.88 3.19
N TYR A 167 -3.25 19.33 4.33
CA TYR A 167 -4.29 18.63 5.10
C TYR A 167 -5.66 19.28 4.92
N ILE A 168 -6.70 18.45 4.98
CA ILE A 168 -8.10 18.86 4.99
C ILE A 168 -8.84 18.16 6.14
N GLU A 169 -9.69 18.87 6.85
CA GLU A 169 -10.66 18.30 7.79
C GLU A 169 -12.06 18.52 7.24
N ASP A 170 -12.74 17.40 6.97
CA ASP A 170 -14.02 17.37 6.24
C ASP A 170 -13.88 18.08 4.87
N ASP A 171 -14.44 19.30 4.73
CA ASP A 171 -14.39 20.12 3.51
C ASP A 171 -13.55 21.40 3.64
N GLN A 172 -12.81 21.57 4.76
CA GLN A 172 -12.01 22.75 5.03
C GLN A 172 -10.52 22.43 5.10
N PHE A 173 -9.70 23.18 4.37
CA PHE A 173 -8.24 23.07 4.49
C PHE A 173 -7.78 23.43 5.91
N VAL A 174 -6.83 22.67 6.43
CA VAL A 174 -6.16 22.95 7.69
C VAL A 174 -5.09 24.01 7.44
N GLU A 175 -5.30 25.22 7.91
CA GLU A 175 -4.39 26.34 7.69
C GLU A 175 -3.05 26.17 8.44
N GLN A 176 -3.09 25.59 9.63
CA GLN A 176 -1.92 25.38 10.46
C GLN A 176 -2.02 24.06 11.23
N LEU A 177 -0.98 23.25 11.15
CA LEU A 177 -0.85 22.04 11.95
C LEU A 177 -0.53 22.41 13.42
N PRO A 178 -1.03 21.65 14.41
CA PRO A 178 -0.78 21.93 15.81
C PRO A 178 0.71 21.74 16.16
N GLU A 179 1.16 22.44 17.19
CA GLU A 179 2.49 22.23 17.77
C GLU A 179 2.65 20.76 18.21
N GLY A 180 3.81 20.18 17.93
CA GLY A 180 4.09 18.78 18.23
C GLY A 180 3.40 17.78 17.28
N PHE A 181 2.89 18.24 16.15
CA PHE A 181 2.26 17.37 15.16
C PHE A 181 3.22 16.27 14.69
N TYR A 182 2.72 15.03 14.68
CA TYR A 182 3.32 13.89 14.00
C TYR A 182 2.20 13.07 13.32
N SER A 183 2.31 12.84 12.02
CA SER A 183 1.20 12.35 11.19
C SER A 183 0.53 11.08 11.72
N SER A 184 1.32 10.04 12.08
CA SER A 184 0.76 8.78 12.57
C SER A 184 0.00 8.95 13.88
N ASP A 185 0.49 9.81 14.80
CA ASP A 185 -0.18 10.10 16.06
C ASP A 185 -1.49 10.86 15.82
N ALA A 186 -1.43 11.87 14.94
CA ALA A 186 -2.59 12.67 14.58
C ALA A 186 -3.72 11.83 13.95
N PHE A 187 -3.36 10.87 13.08
CA PHE A 187 -4.35 9.97 12.46
C PHE A 187 -5.02 9.06 13.51
N GLY A 188 -4.22 8.48 14.41
CA GLY A 188 -4.74 7.69 15.52
C GLY A 188 -5.66 8.49 16.44
N ASP A 189 -5.24 9.69 16.82
CA ASP A 189 -6.01 10.60 17.68
C ASP A 189 -7.34 11.01 17.05
N ARG A 190 -7.32 11.43 15.78
CA ARG A 190 -8.52 11.87 15.05
C ARG A 190 -9.51 10.73 14.87
N LEU A 191 -9.06 9.54 14.50
CA LEU A 191 -9.97 8.41 14.37
C LEU A 191 -10.61 8.03 15.70
N ILE A 192 -9.85 7.99 16.80
CA ILE A 192 -10.38 7.72 18.14
C ILE A 192 -11.37 8.81 18.54
N GLN A 193 -11.10 10.08 18.24
CA GLN A 193 -12.02 11.19 18.48
C GLN A 193 -13.34 10.97 17.72
N TYR A 194 -13.29 10.69 16.42
CA TYR A 194 -14.50 10.46 15.61
C TYR A 194 -15.29 9.24 16.10
N LEU A 195 -14.61 8.17 16.52
CA LEU A 195 -15.25 6.99 17.12
C LEU A 195 -15.93 7.30 18.46
N LYS A 196 -15.42 8.26 19.24
CA LYS A 196 -16.07 8.72 20.49
C LYS A 196 -17.29 9.60 20.23
N GLU A 197 -17.20 10.50 19.26
CA GLU A 197 -18.20 11.52 18.94
C GLU A 197 -19.37 10.96 18.12
N ARG A 198 -19.20 9.80 17.47
CA ARG A 198 -20.21 9.19 16.58
C ARG A 198 -21.50 8.83 17.30
N ASP A 199 -22.60 8.72 16.57
CA ASP A 199 -23.83 8.08 17.04
C ASP A 199 -23.59 6.59 17.27
N GLN A 200 -23.60 6.17 18.54
CA GLN A 200 -23.31 4.79 18.94
C GLN A 200 -24.40 3.79 18.50
N ALA A 201 -25.58 4.26 18.08
CA ALA A 201 -26.65 3.41 17.55
C ALA A 201 -26.43 3.00 16.08
N ARG A 202 -25.54 3.69 15.36
CA ARG A 202 -25.22 3.40 13.96
C ARG A 202 -23.93 2.58 13.86
N PRO A 203 -23.85 1.57 12.96
CA PRO A 203 -22.58 0.93 12.65
C PRO A 203 -21.65 1.91 11.95
N PHE A 204 -20.34 1.65 11.98
CA PHE A 204 -19.34 2.51 11.33
C PHE A 204 -18.52 1.77 10.27
N PHE A 205 -18.06 2.54 9.30
CA PHE A 205 -16.96 2.23 8.41
C PHE A 205 -15.83 3.22 8.71
N ALA A 206 -14.70 2.73 9.19
CA ALA A 206 -13.52 3.52 9.48
C ALA A 206 -12.38 3.14 8.53
N TYR A 207 -11.80 4.14 7.87
CA TYR A 207 -10.64 4.01 6.99
C TYR A 207 -9.45 4.73 7.63
N LEU A 208 -8.40 3.98 7.96
CA LEU A 208 -7.20 4.46 8.65
C LEU A 208 -5.96 4.21 7.77
N PRO A 209 -5.78 4.99 6.69
CA PRO A 209 -4.62 4.89 5.83
C PRO A 209 -3.49 5.77 6.33
N PHE A 210 -2.49 5.16 6.97
CA PHE A 210 -1.29 5.88 7.39
C PHE A 210 -0.48 6.38 6.19
N SER A 211 0.28 7.44 6.38
CA SER A 211 1.36 7.86 5.48
C SER A 211 2.71 7.23 5.86
N ALA A 212 2.78 6.52 6.98
CA ALA A 212 3.94 5.74 7.40
C ALA A 212 3.92 4.34 6.76
N PRO A 213 5.08 3.77 6.44
CA PRO A 213 6.45 4.30 6.57
C PRO A 213 7.02 4.98 5.30
N HIS A 214 6.20 5.67 4.51
CA HIS A 214 6.64 6.42 3.31
C HIS A 214 7.67 7.51 3.65
N TRP A 215 8.61 7.77 2.75
CA TRP A 215 9.55 8.90 2.88
C TRP A 215 8.83 10.27 2.92
N PRO A 216 9.49 11.32 3.51
CA PRO A 216 10.77 11.33 4.21
C PRO A 216 10.72 10.46 5.46
N LEU A 217 11.79 9.67 5.72
CA LEU A 217 11.80 8.80 6.88
C LEU A 217 12.04 9.61 8.15
N GLN A 218 11.04 9.65 9.02
CA GLN A 218 11.00 10.48 10.23
C GLN A 218 10.22 9.77 11.33
N ALA A 219 10.77 9.73 12.54
CA ALA A 219 10.11 9.11 13.69
C ALA A 219 10.57 9.75 14.99
N PRO A 220 9.78 9.63 16.09
CA PRO A 220 10.19 10.09 17.41
C PRO A 220 11.53 9.48 17.85
N ALA A 221 12.44 10.34 18.33
CA ALA A 221 13.83 9.96 18.62
C ALA A 221 13.95 8.81 19.63
N GLU A 222 13.04 8.75 20.60
CA GLU A 222 13.00 7.69 21.61
C GLU A 222 12.62 6.33 21.01
N VAL A 223 11.88 6.30 19.90
CA VAL A 223 11.56 5.05 19.17
C VAL A 223 12.73 4.65 18.30
N VAL A 224 13.35 5.60 17.59
CA VAL A 224 14.56 5.35 16.78
C VAL A 224 15.69 4.76 17.64
N ALA A 225 15.87 5.27 18.85
CA ALA A 225 16.91 4.81 19.77
C ALA A 225 16.83 3.31 20.11
N LYS A 226 15.65 2.70 20.03
CA LYS A 226 15.46 1.26 20.28
C LYS A 226 16.13 0.39 19.22
N TYR A 227 16.27 0.89 18.00
CA TYR A 227 16.82 0.17 16.84
C TYR A 227 18.30 0.42 16.60
N ARG A 228 18.96 1.18 17.47
CA ARG A 228 20.38 1.53 17.32
C ARG A 228 21.23 0.27 17.17
N GLY A 229 21.96 0.18 16.05
CA GLY A 229 22.85 -0.93 15.72
C GLY A 229 22.19 -2.20 15.20
N HIS A 230 20.86 -2.25 15.10
CA HIS A 230 20.17 -3.45 14.59
C HIS A 230 20.45 -3.74 13.11
N TYR A 231 20.86 -2.73 12.35
CA TYR A 231 21.02 -2.80 10.89
C TYR A 231 22.48 -2.67 10.42
N ASP A 232 23.43 -2.78 11.36
CA ASP A 232 24.88 -2.64 11.06
C ASP A 232 25.42 -3.75 10.16
N ALA A 233 24.74 -4.91 10.10
CA ALA A 233 25.09 -6.01 9.21
C ALA A 233 24.68 -5.77 7.73
N GLY A 234 23.85 -4.77 7.46
CA GLY A 234 23.44 -4.38 6.13
C GLY A 234 22.20 -5.08 5.57
N PRO A 235 21.70 -4.60 4.41
CA PRO A 235 20.42 -5.04 3.86
C PRO A 235 20.42 -6.49 3.37
N GLU A 236 21.55 -7.00 2.84
CA GLU A 236 21.64 -8.36 2.35
C GLU A 236 21.56 -9.38 3.50
N ALA A 237 22.20 -9.09 4.63
CA ALA A 237 22.11 -9.90 5.85
C ALA A 237 20.66 -9.92 6.37
N LEU A 238 20.01 -8.76 6.47
CA LEU A 238 18.61 -8.64 6.89
C LEU A 238 17.68 -9.44 5.98
N ARG A 239 17.89 -9.37 4.66
CA ARG A 239 17.08 -10.12 3.67
C ARG A 239 17.12 -11.62 3.94
N GLN A 240 18.31 -12.17 4.22
CA GLN A 240 18.48 -13.59 4.52
C GLN A 240 17.84 -13.98 5.85
N GLU A 241 18.01 -13.16 6.89
CA GLU A 241 17.37 -13.39 8.19
C GLU A 241 15.85 -13.42 8.07
N ARG A 242 15.26 -12.47 7.35
CA ARG A 242 13.81 -12.40 7.13
C ARG A 242 13.31 -13.58 6.32
N LEU A 243 14.05 -14.02 5.28
CA LEU A 243 13.71 -15.24 4.53
C LEU A 243 13.67 -16.47 5.43
N GLN A 244 14.66 -16.64 6.31
CA GLN A 244 14.66 -17.77 7.26
C GLN A 244 13.45 -17.72 8.21
N ARG A 245 13.11 -16.53 8.72
CA ARG A 245 11.92 -16.38 9.58
C ARG A 245 10.61 -16.64 8.85
N LEU A 246 10.48 -16.21 7.58
CA LEU A 246 9.32 -16.52 6.74
C LEU A 246 9.12 -18.03 6.58
N LYS A 247 10.22 -18.79 6.37
CA LYS A 247 10.20 -20.26 6.31
C LYS A 247 9.78 -20.88 7.65
N GLN A 248 10.40 -20.44 8.76
CA GLN A 248 10.08 -20.92 10.11
C GLN A 248 8.61 -20.71 10.49
N LEU A 249 8.02 -19.60 10.03
CA LEU A 249 6.61 -19.28 10.25
C LEU A 249 5.66 -20.01 9.28
N GLY A 250 6.17 -20.72 8.28
CA GLY A 250 5.35 -21.37 7.25
C GLY A 250 4.68 -20.39 6.27
N LEU A 251 5.19 -19.17 6.16
CA LEU A 251 4.65 -18.15 5.24
C LEU A 251 5.15 -18.34 3.80
N VAL A 252 6.28 -19.01 3.65
CA VAL A 252 6.83 -19.49 2.39
C VAL A 252 7.37 -20.90 2.58
N ALA A 253 7.45 -21.70 1.50
CA ALA A 253 7.97 -23.06 1.56
C ALA A 253 9.48 -23.07 1.89
N GLU A 254 9.96 -24.17 2.48
CA GLU A 254 11.35 -24.32 2.94
C GLU A 254 12.40 -24.19 1.81
N ASP A 255 12.04 -24.59 0.59
CA ASP A 255 12.91 -24.58 -0.58
C ASP A 255 12.90 -23.23 -1.33
N VAL A 256 12.06 -22.26 -0.92
CA VAL A 256 12.00 -20.93 -1.54
C VAL A 256 13.35 -20.22 -1.44
N GLN A 257 13.80 -19.69 -2.57
CA GLN A 257 14.96 -18.83 -2.65
C GLN A 257 14.55 -17.38 -2.83
N ALA A 258 15.35 -16.45 -2.26
CA ALA A 258 15.15 -15.04 -2.52
C ALA A 258 15.71 -14.68 -3.91
N HIS A 259 14.98 -13.86 -4.65
CA HIS A 259 15.52 -13.29 -5.90
C HIS A 259 16.82 -12.52 -5.60
N PRO A 260 17.87 -12.65 -6.43
CA PRO A 260 19.06 -11.82 -6.29
C PRO A 260 18.72 -10.33 -6.25
N VAL A 261 19.42 -9.56 -5.42
CA VAL A 261 19.17 -8.12 -5.29
C VAL A 261 19.50 -7.41 -6.60
N LEU A 262 18.54 -6.69 -7.16
CA LEU A 262 18.69 -5.85 -8.35
C LEU A 262 18.72 -4.38 -7.93
N ALA A 263 19.90 -3.77 -8.00
CA ALA A 263 20.07 -2.37 -7.65
C ALA A 263 21.22 -1.74 -8.44
N LEU A 264 21.03 -0.49 -8.83
CA LEU A 264 22.09 0.31 -9.47
C LEU A 264 23.00 0.99 -8.44
N THR A 265 22.66 0.88 -7.15
CA THR A 265 23.45 1.42 -6.04
C THR A 265 24.62 0.52 -5.66
N GLN A 266 25.60 1.12 -5.01
CA GLN A 266 26.79 0.43 -4.52
C GLN A 266 26.42 -0.66 -3.49
N GLU A 267 27.15 -1.78 -3.53
CA GLU A 267 27.00 -2.88 -2.57
C GLU A 267 27.45 -2.44 -1.17
N TRP A 268 26.85 -3.04 -0.13
CA TRP A 268 27.11 -2.71 1.27
C TRP A 268 28.59 -2.78 1.65
N GLU A 269 29.27 -3.81 1.18
CA GLU A 269 30.68 -4.06 1.48
C GLU A 269 31.62 -2.99 0.90
N ARG A 270 31.17 -2.29 -0.13
CA ARG A 270 31.93 -1.22 -0.81
C ARG A 270 31.69 0.16 -0.22
N LEU A 271 30.69 0.31 0.62
CA LEU A 271 30.39 1.57 1.30
C LEU A 271 31.48 1.90 2.33
N THR A 272 31.79 3.18 2.49
CA THR A 272 32.65 3.65 3.59
C THR A 272 31.96 3.43 4.94
N PRO A 273 32.69 3.41 6.06
CA PRO A 273 32.08 3.31 7.39
C PRO A 273 31.03 4.38 7.67
N GLN A 274 31.24 5.61 7.22
CA GLN A 274 30.28 6.71 7.36
C GLN A 274 29.00 6.47 6.54
N GLN A 275 29.14 6.03 5.28
CA GLN A 275 27.99 5.71 4.44
C GLN A 275 27.17 4.55 5.01
N ARG A 276 27.83 3.52 5.56
CA ARG A 276 27.14 2.42 6.25
C ARG A 276 26.38 2.91 7.48
N ALA A 277 27.00 3.78 8.28
CA ALA A 277 26.36 4.34 9.48
C ALA A 277 25.10 5.16 9.11
N ILE A 278 25.17 6.00 8.07
CA ILE A 278 24.02 6.76 7.57
C ILE A 278 22.94 5.82 7.05
N SER A 279 23.30 4.84 6.23
CA SER A 279 22.36 3.87 5.66
C SER A 279 21.66 3.02 6.74
N ALA A 280 22.42 2.53 7.73
CA ALA A 280 21.86 1.80 8.87
C ALA A 280 20.92 2.70 9.69
N ARG A 281 21.32 3.94 9.99
CA ARG A 281 20.49 4.92 10.68
C ARG A 281 19.18 5.18 9.94
N THR A 282 19.21 5.27 8.61
CA THR A 282 17.99 5.47 7.81
C THR A 282 17.03 4.29 7.97
N MET A 283 17.54 3.05 8.01
CA MET A 283 16.70 1.87 8.27
C MET A 283 16.20 1.80 9.72
N GLU A 284 16.99 2.26 10.71
CA GLU A 284 16.53 2.40 12.11
C GLU A 284 15.32 3.33 12.21
N VAL A 285 15.32 4.43 11.47
CA VAL A 285 14.18 5.37 11.41
C VAL A 285 12.96 4.73 10.74
N TYR A 286 13.16 4.00 9.64
CA TYR A 286 12.09 3.25 8.99
C TYR A 286 11.41 2.26 9.97
N ALA A 287 12.20 1.47 10.69
CA ALA A 287 11.70 0.54 11.69
C ALA A 287 10.92 1.27 12.80
N ALA A 288 11.41 2.41 13.25
CA ALA A 288 10.74 3.24 14.25
C ALA A 288 9.40 3.80 13.74
N MET A 289 9.30 4.17 12.45
CA MET A 289 8.03 4.59 11.83
C MET A 289 7.01 3.45 11.85
N VAL A 290 7.42 2.24 11.50
CA VAL A 290 6.56 1.04 11.52
C VAL A 290 6.09 0.73 12.94
N GLU A 291 6.99 0.74 13.94
CA GLU A 291 6.63 0.55 15.34
C GLU A 291 5.66 1.63 15.84
N ARG A 292 5.88 2.91 15.48
CA ARG A 292 4.98 4.00 15.88
C ARG A 292 3.61 3.90 15.23
N MET A 293 3.54 3.44 13.98
CA MET A 293 2.28 3.13 13.31
C MET A 293 1.55 1.99 14.02
N ASP A 294 2.23 0.89 14.33
CA ASP A 294 1.65 -0.24 15.08
C ASP A 294 1.11 0.19 16.46
N TRP A 295 1.85 1.04 17.17
CA TRP A 295 1.39 1.58 18.44
C TRP A 295 0.08 2.37 18.30
N ASN A 296 -0.06 3.19 17.26
CA ASN A 296 -1.29 3.92 17.00
C ASN A 296 -2.45 3.00 16.60
N ILE A 297 -2.18 1.95 15.81
CA ILE A 297 -3.17 0.90 15.51
C ILE A 297 -3.64 0.24 16.80
N GLY A 298 -2.71 -0.08 17.71
CA GLY A 298 -3.02 -0.64 19.02
C GLY A 298 -3.96 0.23 19.82
N ARG A 299 -3.77 1.56 19.83
CA ARG A 299 -4.66 2.52 20.51
C ARG A 299 -6.09 2.48 19.98
N VAL A 300 -6.25 2.41 18.65
CA VAL A 300 -7.58 2.31 18.02
C VAL A 300 -8.24 0.98 18.34
N VAL A 301 -7.52 -0.13 18.20
CA VAL A 301 -8.01 -1.48 18.52
C VAL A 301 -8.38 -1.61 19.99
N ASP A 302 -7.57 -1.08 20.90
CA ASP A 302 -7.85 -1.07 22.33
C ASP A 302 -9.05 -0.20 22.69
N TYR A 303 -9.27 0.91 21.99
CA TYR A 303 -10.49 1.67 22.14
C TYR A 303 -11.72 0.82 21.80
N LEU A 304 -11.73 0.17 20.64
CA LEU A 304 -12.85 -0.71 20.21
C LEU A 304 -13.05 -1.89 21.17
N ARG A 305 -11.95 -2.50 21.65
CA ARG A 305 -11.99 -3.60 22.64
C ARG A 305 -12.65 -3.14 23.95
N ARG A 306 -12.23 -1.98 24.48
CA ARG A 306 -12.83 -1.42 25.73
C ARG A 306 -14.29 -1.02 25.57
N GLN A 307 -14.73 -0.69 24.36
CA GLN A 307 -16.15 -0.42 24.07
C GLN A 307 -16.95 -1.69 23.79
N GLY A 308 -16.35 -2.88 23.84
CA GLY A 308 -17.01 -4.14 23.49
C GLY A 308 -17.40 -4.25 22.02
N GLN A 309 -16.77 -3.48 21.13
CA GLN A 309 -17.13 -3.40 19.71
C GLN A 309 -16.19 -4.16 18.79
N LEU A 310 -14.99 -4.53 19.27
CA LEU A 310 -13.96 -5.15 18.43
C LEU A 310 -14.42 -6.47 17.80
N ASP A 311 -15.17 -7.31 18.54
CA ASP A 311 -15.63 -8.61 18.03
C ASP A 311 -16.74 -8.47 16.98
N ASN A 312 -17.48 -7.36 16.98
CA ASN A 312 -18.43 -7.02 15.91
C ASN A 312 -17.79 -6.08 14.87
N THR A 313 -16.47 -6.02 14.79
CA THR A 313 -15.75 -5.21 13.80
C THR A 313 -14.92 -6.12 12.90
N PHE A 314 -15.20 -6.10 11.60
CA PHE A 314 -14.32 -6.67 10.58
C PHE A 314 -13.09 -5.75 10.45
N VAL A 315 -11.93 -6.24 10.87
CA VAL A 315 -10.66 -5.53 10.81
C VAL A 315 -9.81 -6.14 9.70
N ILE A 316 -9.35 -5.31 8.76
CA ILE A 316 -8.37 -5.70 7.76
C ILE A 316 -7.20 -4.71 7.75
N PHE A 317 -5.98 -5.23 7.70
CA PHE A 317 -4.75 -4.47 7.49
C PHE A 317 -4.05 -4.94 6.23
N LEU A 318 -3.49 -4.00 5.46
CA LEU A 318 -2.67 -4.26 4.27
C LEU A 318 -1.66 -3.12 4.05
N SER A 319 -0.63 -3.36 3.24
CA SER A 319 0.15 -2.30 2.60
C SER A 319 -0.44 -1.95 1.24
N ASP A 320 -0.32 -0.70 0.80
CA ASP A 320 -0.84 -0.27 -0.51
C ASP A 320 0.05 -0.63 -1.70
N ASN A 321 1.32 -0.94 -1.47
CA ASN A 321 2.27 -1.50 -2.44
C ASN A 321 3.46 -2.09 -1.70
N GLY A 322 4.38 -2.71 -2.43
CA GLY A 322 5.65 -3.14 -1.85
C GLY A 322 6.49 -1.97 -1.35
N ALA A 323 7.54 -2.28 -0.59
CA ALA A 323 8.46 -1.30 -0.02
C ALA A 323 9.04 -0.34 -1.06
N GLU A 324 9.30 0.91 -0.68
CA GLU A 324 9.81 1.95 -1.58
C GLU A 324 11.33 1.85 -1.76
N GLY A 325 11.76 1.48 -2.95
CA GLY A 325 13.18 1.31 -3.26
C GLY A 325 13.74 2.31 -4.26
N ALA A 326 12.95 3.28 -4.71
CA ALA A 326 13.42 4.26 -5.68
C ALA A 326 14.48 5.20 -5.08
N LEU A 327 15.41 5.59 -5.92
CA LEU A 327 16.32 6.70 -5.66
C LEU A 327 15.70 7.94 -6.27
N LEU A 328 15.21 8.85 -5.45
CA LEU A 328 14.50 10.05 -5.92
C LEU A 328 15.37 10.92 -6.81
N GLU A 329 16.66 11.03 -6.51
CA GLU A 329 17.64 11.76 -7.32
C GLU A 329 17.88 11.15 -8.72
N ALA A 330 17.55 9.89 -8.91
CA ALA A 330 17.67 9.21 -10.21
C ALA A 330 16.43 9.36 -11.11
N PHE A 331 15.38 10.00 -10.61
CA PHE A 331 14.17 10.25 -11.39
C PHE A 331 14.27 11.62 -12.11
N PRO A 332 14.40 11.64 -13.44
CA PRO A 332 14.50 12.92 -14.18
C PRO A 332 13.33 13.87 -13.94
N LYS A 333 12.11 13.33 -13.78
CA LYS A 333 10.89 14.13 -13.49
C LYS A 333 10.93 14.86 -12.15
N PHE A 334 11.68 14.38 -11.17
CA PHE A 334 11.75 15.01 -9.84
C PHE A 334 12.76 16.15 -9.76
N GLY A 335 13.50 16.36 -10.83
CA GLY A 335 14.39 17.50 -11.04
C GLY A 335 15.85 17.21 -10.69
N PRO A 336 16.77 17.72 -11.52
CA PRO A 336 18.21 17.46 -11.36
C PRO A 336 18.81 18.10 -10.09
N ASN A 337 18.06 18.97 -9.41
CA ASN A 337 18.54 19.77 -8.27
C ASN A 337 18.06 19.23 -6.92
N LEU A 338 17.44 18.03 -6.86
CA LEU A 338 16.88 17.52 -5.60
C LEU A 338 17.95 17.44 -4.51
N GLN A 339 19.10 16.81 -4.78
CA GLN A 339 20.16 16.64 -3.78
C GLN A 339 20.70 17.98 -3.29
N SER A 340 20.98 18.91 -4.22
CA SER A 340 21.50 20.24 -3.83
C SER A 340 20.48 21.06 -3.03
N PHE A 341 19.19 20.92 -3.32
CA PHE A 341 18.13 21.55 -2.54
C PHE A 341 18.05 20.93 -1.13
N LEU A 342 18.14 19.60 -1.02
CA LEU A 342 18.14 18.93 0.27
C LEU A 342 19.35 19.33 1.12
N ASP A 343 20.54 19.37 0.53
CA ASP A 343 21.79 19.78 1.22
C ASP A 343 21.73 21.23 1.73
N GLN A 344 20.96 22.09 1.07
CA GLN A 344 20.80 23.50 1.45
C GLN A 344 19.74 23.72 2.53
N HIS A 345 18.65 22.95 2.52
CA HIS A 345 17.45 23.23 3.31
C HIS A 345 17.15 22.20 4.41
N TYR A 346 17.81 21.04 4.39
CA TYR A 346 17.62 19.98 5.35
C TYR A 346 18.94 19.58 6.01
N ASP A 347 18.87 19.05 7.22
CA ASP A 347 20.01 18.49 7.94
C ASP A 347 19.91 16.95 7.96
N ASN A 348 20.65 16.31 7.07
CA ASN A 348 20.75 14.85 6.95
C ASN A 348 22.01 14.29 7.64
N SER A 349 22.57 15.01 8.64
CA SER A 349 23.65 14.51 9.47
C SER A 349 23.20 13.29 10.29
N LEU A 350 24.14 12.40 10.61
CA LEU A 350 23.86 11.12 11.28
C LEU A 350 23.04 11.28 12.58
N ASP A 351 23.30 12.35 13.34
CA ASP A 351 22.62 12.60 14.60
C ASP A 351 21.23 13.23 14.41
N ASN A 352 20.97 13.82 13.24
CA ASN A 352 19.70 14.49 12.94
C ASN A 352 18.74 13.67 12.07
N ILE A 353 19.20 12.64 11.38
CA ILE A 353 18.34 11.75 10.58
C ILE A 353 17.17 11.21 11.41
N GLY A 354 15.95 11.43 10.92
CA GLY A 354 14.70 11.06 11.58
C GLY A 354 13.95 12.22 12.23
N ASN A 355 14.59 13.37 12.40
CA ASN A 355 13.95 14.59 12.93
C ASN A 355 13.16 15.35 11.84
N ALA A 356 12.36 16.32 12.26
CA ALA A 356 11.46 17.09 11.39
C ALA A 356 12.15 17.74 10.18
N ASN A 357 13.36 18.25 10.35
CA ASN A 357 14.15 18.90 9.33
C ASN A 357 15.16 17.99 8.62
N SER A 358 14.99 16.66 8.70
CA SER A 358 15.70 15.70 7.86
C SER A 358 14.84 15.21 6.70
N TYR A 359 15.48 14.82 5.60
CA TYR A 359 14.78 14.29 4.43
C TYR A 359 15.60 13.17 3.81
N VAL A 360 15.28 11.93 4.17
CA VAL A 360 16.01 10.74 3.75
C VAL A 360 15.06 9.62 3.31
N TRP A 361 15.59 8.69 2.51
CA TRP A 361 14.97 7.43 2.11
C TRP A 361 16.01 6.32 2.15
N TYR A 362 15.60 5.05 2.23
CA TYR A 362 16.55 3.96 2.51
C TYR A 362 17.06 3.22 1.27
N GLY A 363 16.41 3.43 0.12
CA GLY A 363 16.90 2.94 -1.17
C GLY A 363 16.61 1.46 -1.49
N PRO A 364 17.04 1.01 -2.70
CA PRO A 364 16.57 -0.25 -3.30
C PRO A 364 17.05 -1.52 -2.59
N ARG A 365 18.16 -1.48 -1.86
CA ARG A 365 18.68 -2.66 -1.17
C ARG A 365 17.89 -2.97 0.10
N TRP A 366 17.59 -1.97 0.92
CA TRP A 366 16.72 -2.12 2.08
C TRP A 366 15.29 -2.47 1.68
N ALA A 367 14.77 -1.85 0.59
CA ALA A 367 13.46 -2.20 0.06
C ALA A 367 13.38 -3.68 -0.33
N GLN A 368 14.43 -4.25 -0.95
CA GLN A 368 14.43 -5.67 -1.29
C GLN A 368 14.65 -6.58 -0.06
N ALA A 369 15.23 -6.09 1.03
CA ALA A 369 15.16 -6.79 2.31
C ALA A 369 13.72 -6.83 2.83
N ALA A 370 13.00 -5.72 2.73
CA ALA A 370 11.60 -5.62 3.14
C ALA A 370 10.63 -6.45 2.28
N THR A 371 10.92 -6.64 0.98
CA THR A 371 10.10 -7.44 0.06
C THR A 371 10.53 -8.90 -0.06
N ALA A 372 11.47 -9.38 0.77
CA ALA A 372 11.93 -10.76 0.72
C ALA A 372 10.74 -11.77 0.71
N PRO A 373 10.78 -12.84 -0.10
CA PRO A 373 11.83 -13.27 -1.03
C PRO A 373 11.70 -12.66 -2.44
N SER A 374 10.75 -11.76 -2.66
CA SER A 374 10.27 -11.31 -3.97
C SER A 374 11.29 -10.46 -4.74
N ARG A 375 11.07 -10.36 -6.06
CA ARG A 375 11.85 -9.55 -6.97
C ARG A 375 11.44 -8.09 -6.92
N LEU A 376 12.40 -7.17 -6.80
CA LEU A 376 12.21 -5.72 -6.83
C LEU A 376 11.26 -5.21 -5.73
N PHE A 377 10.55 -4.10 -5.98
CA PHE A 377 9.85 -3.30 -4.97
C PHE A 377 8.77 -2.42 -5.63
N LYS A 378 8.21 -1.46 -4.91
CA LYS A 378 7.22 -0.46 -5.37
C LYS A 378 7.52 0.04 -6.79
N ALA A 379 6.48 0.38 -7.53
CA ALA A 379 6.43 0.75 -8.93
C ALA A 379 6.58 -0.41 -9.93
N PHE A 380 7.13 -1.56 -9.52
CA PHE A 380 7.29 -2.72 -10.39
C PHE A 380 6.10 -3.68 -10.31
N THR A 381 5.70 -4.24 -11.46
CA THR A 381 4.67 -5.29 -11.51
C THR A 381 5.20 -6.69 -11.17
N THR A 382 6.45 -6.78 -10.72
CA THR A 382 7.03 -7.97 -10.08
C THR A 382 6.42 -8.21 -8.70
N GLN A 383 6.59 -9.41 -8.14
CA GLN A 383 6.02 -9.75 -6.83
C GLN A 383 6.43 -8.78 -5.71
N GLY A 384 7.65 -8.22 -5.75
CA GLY A 384 8.11 -7.26 -4.75
C GLY A 384 7.35 -5.93 -4.76
N GLY A 385 6.75 -5.54 -5.89
CA GLY A 385 5.95 -4.31 -5.97
C GLY A 385 4.47 -4.51 -5.66
N ILE A 386 3.92 -5.71 -5.91
CA ILE A 386 2.47 -5.95 -5.86
C ILE A 386 2.02 -6.96 -4.81
N ARG A 387 2.89 -7.80 -4.27
CA ARG A 387 2.59 -8.74 -3.19
C ARG A 387 2.93 -8.12 -1.84
N VAL A 388 1.92 -7.96 -0.98
CA VAL A 388 2.04 -7.23 0.28
C VAL A 388 1.55 -8.06 1.46
N PRO A 389 1.96 -7.73 2.71
CA PRO A 389 1.38 -8.36 3.88
C PRO A 389 -0.07 -7.92 4.03
N ALA A 390 -0.96 -8.89 4.26
CA ALA A 390 -2.34 -8.61 4.60
C ALA A 390 -2.82 -9.55 5.70
N LEU A 391 -3.60 -9.03 6.61
CA LEU A 391 -4.26 -9.80 7.67
C LEU A 391 -5.67 -9.31 7.90
N LEU A 392 -6.56 -10.20 8.30
CA LEU A 392 -7.92 -9.86 8.66
C LEU A 392 -8.35 -10.57 9.96
N ARG A 393 -9.19 -9.89 10.75
CA ARG A 393 -9.79 -10.41 11.96
C ARG A 393 -11.28 -10.10 11.99
N TYR A 394 -12.11 -11.12 12.03
CA TYR A 394 -13.53 -11.02 12.32
C TYR A 394 -14.05 -12.34 12.89
N PRO A 395 -14.30 -12.46 14.21
CA PRO A 395 -14.59 -13.73 14.89
C PRO A 395 -15.82 -14.49 14.36
N GLU A 396 -16.76 -13.80 13.74
CA GLU A 396 -17.97 -14.41 13.15
C GLU A 396 -17.68 -15.28 11.91
N LEU A 397 -16.48 -15.18 11.34
CA LEU A 397 -16.07 -15.97 10.17
C LEU A 397 -15.33 -17.24 10.59
N ARG A 398 -15.50 -18.34 9.84
CA ARG A 398 -14.95 -19.65 10.22
C ARG A 398 -13.45 -19.80 9.99
N ARG A 399 -12.91 -19.11 8.96
CA ARG A 399 -11.47 -19.14 8.64
C ARG A 399 -10.75 -18.06 9.39
N GLN A 400 -10.25 -18.39 10.58
CA GLN A 400 -9.54 -17.46 11.46
C GLN A 400 -8.68 -18.20 12.49
N GLN A 401 -8.27 -17.54 13.55
CA GLN A 401 -7.54 -18.06 14.70
C GLN A 401 -6.09 -18.45 14.38
N GLY A 402 -5.31 -17.49 13.87
CA GLY A 402 -3.88 -17.65 13.63
C GLY A 402 -3.53 -18.45 12.39
N GLN A 403 -4.52 -18.75 11.52
CA GLN A 403 -4.29 -19.47 10.27
C GLN A 403 -3.47 -18.64 9.28
N ILE A 404 -2.80 -19.35 8.38
CA ILE A 404 -2.14 -18.80 7.21
C ILE A 404 -2.88 -19.31 5.99
N ASP A 405 -3.23 -18.43 5.06
CA ASP A 405 -3.83 -18.81 3.79
C ASP A 405 -2.96 -18.34 2.62
N HIS A 406 -2.70 -19.25 1.70
CA HIS A 406 -1.85 -19.06 0.54
C HIS A 406 -2.67 -18.85 -0.75
N SER A 407 -3.98 -18.65 -0.63
CA SER A 407 -4.85 -18.42 -1.79
C SER A 407 -4.62 -17.02 -2.35
N PHE A 408 -4.71 -16.93 -3.68
CA PHE A 408 -4.65 -15.65 -4.37
C PHE A 408 -5.85 -14.78 -4.02
N ALA A 409 -5.59 -13.53 -3.65
CA ALA A 409 -6.59 -12.52 -3.40
C ALA A 409 -6.08 -11.14 -3.85
N THR A 410 -6.99 -10.22 -4.13
CA THR A 410 -6.65 -8.86 -4.57
C THR A 410 -7.31 -7.80 -3.73
N VAL A 411 -6.74 -6.59 -3.74
CA VAL A 411 -7.31 -5.44 -3.04
C VAL A 411 -8.70 -5.05 -3.56
N MET A 412 -9.03 -5.36 -4.83
CA MET A 412 -10.36 -5.13 -5.39
C MET A 412 -11.46 -5.94 -4.70
N ASP A 413 -11.11 -7.03 -4.05
CA ASP A 413 -12.05 -7.94 -3.39
C ASP A 413 -12.59 -7.38 -2.06
N ILE A 414 -11.90 -6.40 -1.48
CA ILE A 414 -12.26 -5.83 -0.16
C ILE A 414 -13.62 -5.14 -0.24
N THR A 415 -13.84 -4.28 -1.23
CA THR A 415 -15.13 -3.57 -1.40
C THR A 415 -16.32 -4.52 -1.54
N PRO A 416 -16.36 -5.52 -2.45
CA PRO A 416 -17.49 -6.45 -2.52
C PRO A 416 -17.64 -7.29 -1.25
N THR A 417 -16.55 -7.64 -0.56
CA THR A 417 -16.63 -8.37 0.72
C THR A 417 -17.31 -7.54 1.81
N ILE A 418 -16.92 -6.26 1.96
CA ILE A 418 -17.54 -5.35 2.92
C ILE A 418 -19.02 -5.10 2.57
N LEU A 419 -19.34 -4.92 1.29
CA LEU A 419 -20.72 -4.72 0.85
C LEU A 419 -21.59 -5.93 1.18
N ASP A 420 -21.13 -7.15 0.93
CA ASP A 420 -21.86 -8.38 1.26
C ASP A 420 -22.06 -8.54 2.77
N LEU A 421 -21.02 -8.31 3.57
CA LEU A 421 -21.11 -8.34 5.03
C LEU A 421 -22.06 -7.26 5.58
N ALA A 422 -22.15 -6.11 4.92
CA ALA A 422 -23.05 -5.03 5.26
C ALA A 422 -24.48 -5.24 4.77
N GLY A 423 -24.73 -6.23 3.91
CA GLY A 423 -26.00 -6.44 3.23
C GLY A 423 -26.34 -5.34 2.22
N VAL A 424 -25.34 -4.71 1.62
CA VAL A 424 -25.45 -3.60 0.67
C VAL A 424 -25.11 -4.09 -0.73
N ARG A 425 -25.93 -3.75 -1.71
CA ARG A 425 -25.68 -4.12 -3.12
C ARG A 425 -24.98 -2.97 -3.86
N HIS A 426 -23.96 -3.32 -4.62
CA HIS A 426 -23.39 -2.38 -5.60
C HIS A 426 -24.44 -2.05 -6.67
N PRO A 427 -24.56 -0.79 -7.13
CA PRO A 427 -25.59 -0.36 -8.08
C PRO A 427 -25.43 -0.92 -9.51
N GLY A 428 -24.40 -1.69 -9.77
CA GLY A 428 -24.11 -2.23 -11.11
C GLY A 428 -23.56 -1.18 -12.05
N SER A 429 -24.31 -0.83 -13.10
CA SER A 429 -23.86 0.09 -14.14
C SER A 429 -24.44 1.50 -14.05
N ARG A 430 -25.34 1.79 -13.10
CA ARG A 430 -25.96 3.11 -12.95
C ARG A 430 -26.13 3.51 -11.48
N TRP A 431 -25.73 4.73 -11.15
CA TRP A 431 -25.90 5.30 -9.82
C TRP A 431 -26.19 6.80 -9.87
N ARG A 432 -27.26 7.23 -9.18
CA ARG A 432 -27.70 8.65 -9.13
C ARG A 432 -27.76 9.33 -10.51
N GLY A 433 -28.26 8.59 -11.53
CA GLY A 433 -28.43 9.09 -12.90
C GLY A 433 -27.20 9.06 -13.79
N ARG A 434 -26.01 8.70 -13.29
CA ARG A 434 -24.77 8.54 -14.06
C ARG A 434 -24.45 7.07 -14.35
N GLU A 435 -23.70 6.82 -15.40
CA GLU A 435 -23.11 5.51 -15.66
C GLU A 435 -21.91 5.29 -14.75
N VAL A 436 -21.80 4.08 -14.18
CA VAL A 436 -20.70 3.70 -13.30
C VAL A 436 -20.19 2.31 -13.67
N ALA A 437 -18.91 2.06 -13.41
CA ALA A 437 -18.29 0.78 -13.64
C ALA A 437 -18.77 -0.26 -12.62
N PRO A 438 -18.98 -1.51 -13.04
CA PRO A 438 -19.26 -2.62 -12.14
C PRO A 438 -18.02 -3.00 -11.32
N LEU A 439 -18.24 -3.77 -10.26
CA LEU A 439 -17.17 -4.40 -9.49
C LEU A 439 -16.39 -5.40 -10.38
N ARG A 440 -15.06 -5.39 -10.27
CA ARG A 440 -14.18 -6.42 -10.83
C ARG A 440 -13.68 -7.39 -9.75
N GLY A 441 -13.59 -6.94 -8.51
CA GLY A 441 -13.30 -7.78 -7.36
C GLY A 441 -14.43 -8.75 -7.03
N LYS A 442 -14.11 -9.80 -6.29
CA LYS A 442 -15.05 -10.83 -5.82
C LYS A 442 -15.14 -10.80 -4.30
N SER A 443 -16.35 -11.00 -3.78
CA SER A 443 -16.55 -11.12 -2.34
C SER A 443 -15.90 -12.40 -1.79
N TRP A 444 -15.23 -12.28 -0.66
CA TRP A 444 -14.64 -13.39 0.09
C TRP A 444 -15.63 -14.11 0.99
N LEU A 445 -16.88 -13.68 1.07
CA LEU A 445 -17.82 -14.21 2.08
C LEU A 445 -17.95 -15.72 1.99
N GLY A 446 -18.12 -16.30 0.79
CA GLY A 446 -18.19 -17.74 0.60
C GLY A 446 -16.91 -18.49 1.00
N TRP A 447 -15.74 -17.89 0.73
CA TRP A 447 -14.46 -18.44 1.14
C TRP A 447 -14.24 -18.35 2.65
N LEU A 448 -14.51 -17.19 3.25
CA LEU A 448 -14.36 -16.97 4.69
C LEU A 448 -15.36 -17.79 5.53
N SER A 449 -16.56 -18.05 5.00
CA SER A 449 -17.55 -18.96 5.63
C SER A 449 -17.22 -20.44 5.44
N GLY A 450 -16.24 -20.77 4.58
CA GLY A 450 -15.83 -22.15 4.27
C GLY A 450 -16.70 -22.85 3.23
N GLU A 451 -17.52 -22.10 2.49
CA GLU A 451 -18.35 -22.63 1.38
C GLU A 451 -17.53 -22.85 0.12
N THR A 452 -16.50 -22.02 -0.12
CA THR A 452 -15.55 -22.19 -1.22
C THR A 452 -14.13 -22.43 -0.71
N GLY A 453 -13.30 -23.09 -1.55
CA GLY A 453 -11.91 -23.41 -1.21
C GLY A 453 -10.96 -22.20 -1.24
N ALA A 454 -11.25 -21.22 -2.10
CA ALA A 454 -10.41 -20.04 -2.34
C ALA A 454 -11.28 -18.82 -2.71
N PRO A 455 -10.74 -17.59 -2.60
CA PRO A 455 -11.40 -16.37 -3.07
C PRO A 455 -11.70 -16.37 -4.59
N HIS A 456 -10.74 -16.88 -5.36
CA HIS A 456 -10.81 -16.97 -6.82
C HIS A 456 -10.59 -18.41 -7.29
N ASP A 457 -11.21 -18.77 -8.40
CA ASP A 457 -10.98 -20.04 -9.08
C ASP A 457 -9.71 -19.98 -9.97
N GLU A 458 -9.27 -21.13 -10.48
CA GLU A 458 -8.07 -21.26 -11.32
C GLU A 458 -8.18 -20.56 -12.70
N HIS A 459 -9.38 -20.17 -13.11
CA HIS A 459 -9.63 -19.48 -14.37
C HIS A 459 -9.58 -17.96 -14.23
N HIS A 460 -9.54 -17.45 -13.01
CA HIS A 460 -9.48 -16.01 -12.75
C HIS A 460 -8.19 -15.40 -13.31
N VAL A 461 -8.37 -14.30 -14.05
CA VAL A 461 -7.28 -13.53 -14.65
C VAL A 461 -7.18 -12.17 -13.97
N THR A 462 -5.98 -11.81 -13.57
CA THR A 462 -5.68 -10.46 -13.06
C THR A 462 -4.54 -9.86 -13.87
N GLY A 463 -4.76 -8.66 -14.41
CA GLY A 463 -3.75 -7.86 -15.12
C GLY A 463 -3.22 -6.73 -14.24
N TRP A 464 -2.02 -6.27 -14.56
CA TRP A 464 -1.37 -5.08 -14.00
C TRP A 464 -0.70 -4.29 -15.10
N GLU A 465 -0.78 -2.98 -15.01
CA GLU A 465 0.05 -2.06 -15.77
C GLU A 465 0.35 -0.83 -14.88
N LEU A 466 1.59 -0.38 -14.91
CA LEU A 466 2.00 0.94 -14.42
C LEU A 466 3.34 1.31 -15.04
N PHE A 467 3.47 2.54 -15.53
CA PHE A 467 4.74 3.08 -16.08
C PHE A 467 5.34 2.23 -17.22
N GLY A 468 4.50 1.59 -18.03
CA GLY A 468 4.91 0.69 -19.10
C GLY A 468 5.33 -0.71 -18.63
N MET A 469 5.35 -0.97 -17.32
CA MET A 469 5.54 -2.30 -16.75
C MET A 469 4.23 -3.06 -16.77
N ARG A 470 4.28 -4.34 -17.12
CA ARG A 470 3.09 -5.14 -17.39
C ARG A 470 3.17 -6.47 -16.68
N ALA A 471 2.06 -6.95 -16.19
CA ALA A 471 1.96 -8.33 -15.72
C ALA A 471 0.55 -8.86 -15.91
N VAL A 472 0.43 -10.17 -15.98
CA VAL A 472 -0.83 -10.89 -15.99
C VAL A 472 -0.64 -12.22 -15.28
N ARG A 473 -1.64 -12.59 -14.47
CA ARG A 473 -1.65 -13.85 -13.73
C ARG A 473 -2.92 -14.63 -13.99
N LYS A 474 -2.77 -15.95 -14.18
CA LYS A 474 -3.86 -16.93 -14.22
C LYS A 474 -3.44 -18.19 -13.45
N GLY A 475 -4.15 -18.48 -12.36
CA GLY A 475 -3.73 -19.53 -11.45
C GLY A 475 -2.32 -19.28 -10.91
N PRO A 476 -1.39 -20.27 -10.95
CA PRO A 476 0.00 -20.10 -10.50
C PRO A 476 0.89 -19.39 -11.51
N TRP A 477 0.45 -19.23 -12.75
CA TRP A 477 1.27 -18.70 -13.85
C TRP A 477 1.17 -17.19 -13.95
N LYS A 478 2.34 -16.55 -14.04
CA LYS A 478 2.46 -15.09 -14.19
C LYS A 478 3.41 -14.74 -15.33
N ALA A 479 2.94 -13.92 -16.28
CA ALA A 479 3.80 -13.27 -17.25
C ALA A 479 4.11 -11.84 -16.81
N VAL A 480 5.36 -11.40 -17.01
CA VAL A 480 5.85 -10.07 -16.58
C VAL A 480 6.68 -9.45 -17.69
N TYR A 481 6.47 -8.15 -17.92
CA TYR A 481 7.32 -7.33 -18.80
C TYR A 481 7.86 -6.14 -18.02
N ILE A 482 9.18 -6.06 -17.89
CA ILE A 482 9.87 -4.96 -17.21
C ILE A 482 10.83 -4.29 -18.20
N PRO A 483 10.74 -2.94 -18.38
CA PRO A 483 11.66 -2.17 -19.21
C PRO A 483 13.10 -2.17 -18.65
N ALA A 484 14.06 -1.80 -19.50
CA ALA A 484 15.41 -1.47 -19.05
C ALA A 484 15.37 -0.26 -18.07
N PRO A 485 16.35 -0.10 -17.17
CA PRO A 485 17.56 -0.92 -17.00
C PRO A 485 17.39 -2.13 -16.08
N LEU A 486 16.25 -2.30 -15.38
CA LEU A 486 16.04 -3.35 -14.38
C LEU A 486 15.33 -4.59 -14.94
N GLY A 487 14.90 -4.55 -16.17
CA GLY A 487 14.30 -5.67 -16.89
C GLY A 487 14.87 -5.88 -18.28
N PRO A 488 14.55 -7.02 -18.92
CA PRO A 488 15.10 -7.41 -20.22
C PRO A 488 14.34 -6.85 -21.44
N GLU A 489 13.35 -5.99 -21.23
CA GLU A 489 12.46 -5.46 -22.28
C GLU A 489 11.74 -6.56 -23.12
N SER A 490 11.48 -7.67 -22.48
CA SER A 490 10.75 -8.79 -23.06
C SER A 490 9.89 -9.47 -22.01
N TRP A 491 8.85 -10.19 -22.48
CA TRP A 491 8.00 -10.96 -21.59
C TRP A 491 8.75 -12.15 -20.99
N GLN A 492 8.63 -12.31 -19.69
CA GLN A 492 9.14 -13.40 -18.88
C GLN A 492 7.96 -14.20 -18.29
N LEU A 493 8.15 -15.48 -18.00
CA LEU A 493 7.11 -16.36 -17.48
C LEU A 493 7.56 -17.08 -16.22
N TYR A 494 6.70 -17.11 -15.19
CA TYR A 494 7.01 -17.74 -13.91
C TYR A 494 5.85 -18.61 -13.43
N ASP A 495 6.19 -19.73 -12.78
CA ASP A 495 5.27 -20.58 -11.99
C ASP A 495 5.43 -20.19 -10.51
N LEU A 496 4.56 -19.30 -10.02
CA LEU A 496 4.64 -18.75 -8.65
C LEU A 496 4.42 -19.81 -7.55
N SER A 497 3.85 -20.98 -7.88
CA SER A 497 3.70 -22.07 -6.92
C SER A 497 5.03 -22.73 -6.56
N LYS A 498 6.04 -22.57 -7.42
CA LYS A 498 7.38 -23.13 -7.25
C LYS A 498 8.45 -22.04 -7.11
N ASP A 499 8.20 -20.89 -7.72
CA ASP A 499 9.15 -19.79 -7.80
C ASP A 499 8.48 -18.45 -7.47
N PRO A 500 8.06 -18.24 -6.21
CA PRO A 500 7.44 -16.96 -5.79
C PRO A 500 8.43 -15.78 -5.83
N GLY A 501 9.74 -16.06 -5.99
CA GLY A 501 10.80 -15.06 -6.14
C GLY A 501 10.96 -14.54 -7.58
N GLU A 502 10.32 -15.17 -8.58
CA GLU A 502 10.48 -14.83 -10.00
C GLU A 502 11.96 -14.94 -10.49
N ILE A 503 12.63 -16.05 -10.14
CA ILE A 503 14.06 -16.28 -10.42
C ILE A 503 14.24 -16.98 -11.78
N HIS A 504 13.40 -18.00 -12.07
CA HIS A 504 13.56 -18.91 -13.19
C HIS A 504 12.58 -18.59 -14.31
N ASP A 505 13.03 -17.83 -15.31
CA ASP A 505 12.21 -17.49 -16.47
C ASP A 505 11.95 -18.73 -17.35
N LEU A 506 10.69 -19.12 -17.46
CA LEU A 506 10.19 -20.27 -18.23
C LEU A 506 9.70 -19.89 -19.64
N ALA A 507 9.86 -18.64 -20.09
CA ALA A 507 9.33 -18.15 -21.36
C ALA A 507 9.75 -19.01 -22.56
N LYS A 508 11.01 -19.47 -22.58
CA LYS A 508 11.55 -20.35 -23.65
C LYS A 508 11.09 -21.80 -23.55
N HIS A 509 10.74 -22.26 -22.34
CA HIS A 509 10.33 -23.64 -22.07
C HIS A 509 8.82 -23.85 -22.24
N GLU A 510 8.03 -22.80 -22.02
CA GLU A 510 6.57 -22.81 -22.07
C GLU A 510 6.00 -21.70 -23.00
N PRO A 511 6.45 -21.64 -24.29
CA PRO A 511 6.09 -20.50 -25.16
C PRO A 511 4.59 -20.40 -25.45
N ALA A 512 3.87 -21.51 -25.53
CA ALA A 512 2.43 -21.51 -25.75
C ALA A 512 1.66 -20.93 -24.55
N LYS A 513 2.12 -21.22 -23.34
CA LYS A 513 1.53 -20.67 -22.11
C LYS A 513 1.80 -19.18 -21.99
N LEU A 514 3.03 -18.75 -22.29
CA LEU A 514 3.36 -17.32 -22.35
C LEU A 514 2.47 -16.58 -23.34
N ALA A 515 2.31 -17.10 -24.56
CA ALA A 515 1.47 -16.49 -25.59
C ALA A 515 0.02 -16.34 -25.10
N ALA A 516 -0.56 -17.38 -24.48
CA ALA A 516 -1.92 -17.32 -23.93
C ALA A 516 -2.07 -16.27 -22.81
N LEU A 517 -1.06 -16.09 -21.95
CA LEU A 517 -1.09 -15.07 -20.92
C LEU A 517 -0.94 -13.66 -21.51
N ILE A 518 -0.13 -13.48 -22.55
CA ILE A 518 0.00 -12.20 -23.24
C ILE A 518 -1.34 -11.79 -23.88
N GLU A 519 -2.10 -12.73 -24.47
CA GLU A 519 -3.45 -12.46 -24.98
C GLU A 519 -4.37 -11.99 -23.84
N HIS A 520 -4.37 -12.64 -22.69
CA HIS A 520 -5.13 -12.19 -21.53
C HIS A 520 -4.71 -10.80 -21.03
N TRP A 521 -3.42 -10.45 -21.15
CA TRP A 521 -2.98 -9.09 -20.83
C TRP A 521 -3.55 -8.07 -21.84
N HIS A 522 -3.59 -8.38 -23.12
CA HIS A 522 -4.21 -7.50 -24.13
C HIS A 522 -5.71 -7.32 -23.89
N GLU A 523 -6.43 -8.39 -23.57
CA GLU A 523 -7.84 -8.34 -23.17
C GLU A 523 -8.04 -7.41 -21.97
N TYR A 524 -7.22 -7.58 -20.92
CA TYR A 524 -7.22 -6.71 -19.73
C TYR A 524 -6.97 -5.25 -20.09
N ALA A 525 -5.95 -4.97 -20.91
CA ALA A 525 -5.57 -3.61 -21.30
C ALA A 525 -6.69 -2.91 -22.11
N GLU A 526 -7.36 -3.64 -23.00
CA GLU A 526 -8.50 -3.12 -23.77
C GLU A 526 -9.71 -2.84 -22.85
N GLU A 527 -10.08 -3.80 -21.98
CA GLU A 527 -11.21 -3.67 -21.08
C GLU A 527 -11.06 -2.52 -20.07
N THR A 528 -9.85 -2.26 -19.59
CA THR A 528 -9.57 -1.25 -18.57
C THR A 528 -9.17 0.11 -19.15
N GLY A 529 -8.85 0.17 -20.45
CA GLY A 529 -8.46 1.40 -21.13
C GLY A 529 -7.00 1.80 -20.85
N VAL A 530 -6.10 0.83 -20.76
CA VAL A 530 -4.66 1.09 -20.58
C VAL A 530 -4.11 1.90 -21.74
N VAL A 531 -3.47 3.01 -21.43
CA VAL A 531 -2.66 3.82 -22.35
C VAL A 531 -1.20 3.72 -21.90
N LEU A 532 -0.38 3.05 -22.69
CA LEU A 532 1.05 2.91 -22.37
C LEU A 532 1.74 4.26 -22.48
N GLY A 533 2.36 4.68 -21.39
CA GLY A 533 3.21 5.85 -21.32
C GLY A 533 4.68 5.49 -21.18
N ARG A 534 5.56 6.48 -21.35
CA ARG A 534 6.99 6.27 -21.06
C ARG A 534 7.19 5.99 -19.57
N SER A 535 8.11 5.08 -19.29
CA SER A 535 8.52 4.83 -17.91
C SER A 535 9.23 6.06 -17.33
N PRO A 536 8.91 6.49 -16.09
CA PRO A 536 9.63 7.57 -15.44
C PRO A 536 11.10 7.22 -15.11
N PHE A 537 11.48 5.95 -15.27
CA PHE A 537 12.86 5.45 -15.09
C PHE A 537 13.70 5.55 -16.37
N GLN A 538 13.10 5.89 -17.51
CA GLN A 538 13.82 6.07 -18.77
C GLN A 538 14.20 7.56 -18.93
N PRO A 539 15.46 7.88 -19.28
CA PRO A 539 15.83 9.24 -19.64
C PRO A 539 15.04 9.70 -20.89
N ASP A 540 14.82 11.02 -20.98
CA ASP A 540 14.18 11.66 -22.15
C ASP A 540 14.95 11.42 -23.44
#